data_2f5f69e774c32e9352c465bbb10b45fa
#
_entry.id   2f5f69e774c32e9352c465bbb10b45fa
#
_cell.length_a   1.000
_cell.length_b   1.000
_cell.length_c   1.000
_cell.angle_alpha   90.00
_cell.angle_beta   90.00
_cell.angle_gamma   90.00
#
_symmetry.space_group_name_H-M   'P 1'
#
loop_
_entity.id
_entity.type
_entity.pdbx_description
1 polymer ?
#
loop_
_entity_poly.entity_id
_entity_poly.type
_entity_poly.pdbx_seq_one_letter_code
_entity_poly.pdbx_strand_id
1 'polypeptide(L)'
;AFKISMFITVNICVIVLRETAVQWYKPTYKSPFYPYVQIFGILSGLVLLFYLGWMPIVVLLMICILGSIIYYSYGIRASRTGVLIDYGKKALQFLFFRNNNENDVKQESSYTIIDEKHKDWLDGQINPDAGVIIPLFGNEYSPESLVELGSSLNQKEYLQIVDIKEVPDQTFLDAVLVETPRIKSLKRQLSIVQDIHNRQLDFESIVTHNVSDTMQVLSDHSKSEWLVLSWDGKISNGFLINNPLGWIISNINSNFALFKDNGVRYIREVVLAVRPNSKDIKKLIDTTSNLCNFYSANFTLLHVISNDSSKESTNLIQKESTLLLEKYKDIGRLRIEYSESPTELVSEITSEYDLLILGTPKKETWISMLFGAGKDKFAVNSACSVLRLTIKE
;
A
#
# COMPACT_ATOMS: atom_id res chain seq x y z
N ALA A 1 -34.87 22.66 5.54
CA ALA A 1 -34.09 22.02 4.47
C ALA A 1 -32.59 22.25 4.66
N PHE A 2 -32.11 23.51 4.73
CA PHE A 2 -30.67 23.83 4.79
C PHE A 2 -29.93 23.14 5.95
N LYS A 3 -30.47 23.17 7.19
CA LYS A 3 -29.85 22.48 8.34
C LYS A 3 -29.75 20.97 8.12
N ILE A 4 -30.77 20.35 7.53
CA ILE A 4 -30.78 18.90 7.26
C ILE A 4 -29.71 18.57 6.21
N SER A 5 -29.61 19.35 5.13
CA SER A 5 -28.57 19.12 4.11
C SER A 5 -27.17 19.29 4.71
N MET A 6 -26.97 20.24 5.62
CA MET A 6 -25.70 20.40 6.32
C MET A 6 -25.35 19.17 7.17
N PHE A 7 -26.31 18.57 7.89
CA PHE A 7 -26.06 17.33 8.61
C PHE A 7 -25.75 16.16 7.70
N ILE A 8 -26.42 16.03 6.55
CA ILE A 8 -26.12 15.03 5.55
C ILE A 8 -24.67 15.20 5.05
N THR A 9 -24.30 16.45 4.69
CA THR A 9 -22.95 16.76 4.19
C THR A 9 -21.88 16.45 5.24
N VAL A 10 -22.10 16.78 6.51
CA VAL A 10 -21.16 16.46 7.60
C VAL A 10 -20.94 14.94 7.71
N ASN A 11 -22.01 14.14 7.64
CA ASN A 11 -21.86 12.67 7.68
C ASN A 11 -21.09 12.13 6.47
N ILE A 12 -21.33 12.70 5.29
CA ILE A 12 -20.56 12.36 4.08
C ILE A 12 -19.08 12.73 4.26
N CYS A 13 -18.78 13.94 4.75
CA CYS A 13 -17.40 14.37 5.01
C CYS A 13 -16.67 13.45 6.00
N VAL A 14 -17.37 13.02 7.06
CA VAL A 14 -16.78 12.07 8.04
C VAL A 14 -16.43 10.74 7.37
N ILE A 15 -17.31 10.22 6.50
CA ILE A 15 -17.03 9.00 5.74
C ILE A 15 -15.82 9.23 4.85
N VAL A 16 -15.83 10.30 4.05
CA VAL A 16 -14.74 10.62 3.12
C VAL A 16 -13.39 10.71 3.85
N LEU A 17 -13.29 11.52 4.91
CA LEU A 17 -12.04 11.72 5.65
C LEU A 17 -11.53 10.44 6.34
N ARG A 18 -12.41 9.54 6.74
CA ARG A 18 -12.01 8.26 7.35
C ARG A 18 -11.60 7.23 6.32
N GLU A 19 -12.27 7.20 5.18
CA GLU A 19 -12.02 6.24 4.12
C GLU A 19 -10.77 6.59 3.30
N THR A 20 -10.47 7.88 3.13
CA THR A 20 -9.23 8.34 2.45
C THR A 20 -7.99 8.11 3.30
N ALA A 21 -8.14 7.83 4.60
CA ALA A 21 -7.03 7.54 5.53
C ALA A 21 -5.88 8.57 5.45
N VAL A 22 -6.20 9.84 5.18
CA VAL A 22 -5.20 10.91 5.11
C VAL A 22 -4.40 11.00 6.41
N GLN A 23 -3.08 11.13 6.30
CA GLN A 23 -2.14 11.02 7.41
C GLN A 23 -2.40 12.05 8.53
N TRP A 24 -2.83 13.27 8.18
CA TRP A 24 -3.10 14.36 9.11
C TRP A 24 -4.45 14.24 9.85
N TYR A 25 -5.39 13.39 9.37
CA TYR A 25 -6.68 13.19 10.02
C TYR A 25 -6.60 12.06 11.04
N LYS A 26 -6.30 12.39 12.29
CA LYS A 26 -6.24 11.44 13.43
C LYS A 26 -7.33 11.77 14.47
N PRO A 27 -8.59 11.38 14.26
CA PRO A 27 -9.65 11.68 15.20
C PRO A 27 -9.45 10.95 16.53
N THR A 28 -9.52 11.67 17.63
CA THR A 28 -9.42 11.13 19.00
C THR A 28 -10.62 10.24 19.33
N TYR A 29 -11.79 10.59 18.80
CA TYR A 29 -13.02 9.83 18.97
C TYR A 29 -13.36 9.00 17.75
N LYS A 30 -13.53 7.69 17.96
CA LYS A 30 -14.01 6.77 16.92
C LYS A 30 -15.47 6.41 17.23
N SER A 31 -16.40 6.85 16.36
CA SER A 31 -17.82 6.53 16.49
C SER A 31 -18.02 5.01 16.50
N PRO A 32 -18.74 4.46 17.52
CA PRO A 32 -19.12 3.06 17.52
C PRO A 32 -20.02 2.77 16.31
N PHE A 33 -19.99 1.53 15.81
CA PHE A 33 -20.77 1.08 14.64
C PHE A 33 -20.53 1.88 13.36
N TYR A 34 -19.35 2.48 13.21
CA TYR A 34 -18.95 3.07 11.94
C TYR A 34 -18.85 1.97 10.84
N PRO A 35 -19.30 2.18 9.58
CA PRO A 35 -19.89 3.40 8.99
C PRO A 35 -21.44 3.46 9.11
N TYR A 36 -22.09 2.48 9.70
CA TYR A 36 -23.56 2.32 9.70
C TYR A 36 -24.30 3.53 10.28
N VAL A 37 -23.76 4.12 11.34
CA VAL A 37 -24.38 5.30 11.98
C VAL A 37 -24.41 6.49 11.02
N GLN A 38 -23.33 6.73 10.27
CA GLN A 38 -23.24 7.81 9.29
C GLN A 38 -24.19 7.57 8.10
N ILE A 39 -24.24 6.33 7.60
CA ILE A 39 -25.16 5.94 6.52
C ILE A 39 -26.60 6.12 6.97
N PHE A 40 -26.94 5.69 8.19
CA PHE A 40 -28.27 5.90 8.74
C PHE A 40 -28.59 7.39 8.91
N GLY A 41 -27.63 8.21 9.34
CA GLY A 41 -27.77 9.66 9.43
C GLY A 41 -28.06 10.32 8.08
N ILE A 42 -27.38 9.86 7.02
CA ILE A 42 -27.62 10.34 5.63
C ILE A 42 -29.03 9.94 5.18
N LEU A 43 -29.40 8.66 5.31
CA LEU A 43 -30.70 8.15 4.88
C LEU A 43 -31.85 8.82 5.61
N SER A 44 -31.77 8.93 6.95
CA SER A 44 -32.79 9.61 7.75
C SER A 44 -32.91 11.09 7.40
N GLY A 45 -31.77 11.76 7.14
CA GLY A 45 -31.76 13.15 6.66
C GLY A 45 -32.43 13.31 5.30
N LEU A 46 -32.21 12.38 4.37
CA LEU A 46 -32.88 12.38 3.06
C LEU A 46 -34.38 12.17 3.22
N VAL A 47 -34.82 11.22 4.05
CA VAL A 47 -36.25 10.99 4.31
C VAL A 47 -36.89 12.24 4.90
N LEU A 48 -36.26 12.90 5.88
CA LEU A 48 -36.76 14.15 6.45
C LEU A 48 -36.85 15.27 5.42
N LEU A 49 -35.92 15.33 4.46
CA LEU A 49 -35.93 16.31 3.38
C LEU A 49 -37.14 16.11 2.47
N PHE A 50 -37.49 14.87 2.16
CA PHE A 50 -38.68 14.53 1.38
C PHE A 50 -39.97 14.88 2.15
N TYR A 51 -40.00 14.65 3.46
CA TYR A 51 -41.18 15.02 4.31
C TYR A 51 -41.41 16.52 4.43
N LEU A 52 -40.38 17.36 4.22
CA LEU A 52 -40.51 18.81 4.25
C LEU A 52 -41.29 19.39 3.07
N GLY A 53 -41.61 18.57 2.07
CA GLY A 53 -42.35 18.96 0.88
C GLY A 53 -41.44 19.39 -0.29
N TRP A 54 -42.05 19.65 -1.44
CA TRP A 54 -41.34 19.90 -2.69
C TRP A 54 -40.62 21.26 -2.75
N MET A 55 -41.21 22.32 -2.18
CA MET A 55 -40.66 23.68 -2.25
C MET A 55 -39.22 23.79 -1.67
N PRO A 56 -38.93 23.31 -0.48
CA PRO A 56 -37.57 23.33 0.07
C PRO A 56 -36.54 22.58 -0.75
N ILE A 57 -36.94 21.50 -1.43
CA ILE A 57 -36.07 20.71 -2.30
C ILE A 57 -35.70 21.52 -3.56
N VAL A 58 -36.68 22.20 -4.19
CA VAL A 58 -36.43 23.04 -5.35
C VAL A 58 -35.48 24.20 -5.02
N VAL A 59 -35.66 24.85 -3.87
CA VAL A 59 -34.76 25.93 -3.42
C VAL A 59 -33.34 25.37 -3.19
N LEU A 60 -33.20 24.20 -2.58
CA LEU A 60 -31.91 23.58 -2.36
C LEU A 60 -31.21 23.26 -3.70
N LEU A 61 -31.94 22.68 -4.66
CA LEU A 61 -31.42 22.39 -5.99
C LEU A 61 -30.98 23.67 -6.73
N MET A 62 -31.73 24.73 -6.60
CA MET A 62 -31.37 26.01 -7.19
C MET A 62 -30.07 26.57 -6.62
N ILE A 63 -29.89 26.50 -5.32
CA ILE A 63 -28.64 26.87 -4.64
C ILE A 63 -27.48 26.00 -5.12
N CYS A 64 -27.68 24.68 -5.22
CA CYS A 64 -26.66 23.76 -5.73
C CYS A 64 -26.27 24.06 -7.17
N ILE A 65 -27.23 24.37 -8.04
CA ILE A 65 -26.96 24.73 -9.45
C ILE A 65 -26.16 26.04 -9.52
N LEU A 66 -26.56 27.07 -8.80
CA LEU A 66 -25.82 28.32 -8.75
C LEU A 66 -24.41 28.14 -8.18
N GLY A 67 -24.28 27.38 -7.10
CA GLY A 67 -22.98 27.03 -6.54
C GLY A 67 -22.09 26.26 -7.51
N SER A 68 -22.67 25.32 -8.26
CA SER A 68 -21.95 24.59 -9.31
C SER A 68 -21.48 25.51 -10.44
N ILE A 69 -22.31 26.43 -10.90
CA ILE A 69 -21.94 27.42 -11.94
C ILE A 69 -20.76 28.26 -11.44
N ILE A 70 -20.81 28.77 -10.22
CA ILE A 70 -19.71 29.55 -9.64
C ILE A 70 -18.46 28.70 -9.50
N TYR A 71 -18.59 27.44 -9.08
CA TYR A 71 -17.46 26.52 -8.97
C TYR A 71 -16.83 26.24 -10.34
N TYR A 72 -17.61 25.95 -11.36
CA TYR A 72 -17.08 25.69 -12.71
C TYR A 72 -16.50 26.93 -13.39
N SER A 73 -17.01 28.12 -13.11
CA SER A 73 -16.53 29.36 -13.72
C SER A 73 -15.29 29.93 -13.02
N TYR A 74 -15.20 29.79 -11.70
CA TYR A 74 -14.14 30.39 -10.87
C TYR A 74 -13.37 29.36 -10.03
N GLY A 75 -14.06 28.40 -9.39
CA GLY A 75 -13.48 27.49 -8.43
C GLY A 75 -12.46 26.50 -9.01
N ILE A 76 -12.64 26.08 -10.26
CA ILE A 76 -11.69 25.16 -10.94
C ILE A 76 -10.32 25.82 -11.17
N ARG A 77 -10.29 27.16 -11.29
CA ARG A 77 -9.03 27.91 -11.46
C ARG A 77 -8.30 28.18 -10.15
N ALA A 78 -8.96 28.00 -9.03
CA ALA A 78 -8.30 28.06 -7.74
C ALA A 78 -7.48 26.78 -7.53
N SER A 79 -6.20 26.91 -7.26
CA SER A 79 -5.24 25.81 -7.04
C SER A 79 -5.48 25.01 -5.76
N ARG A 80 -6.74 24.85 -5.35
CA ARG A 80 -7.12 24.07 -4.17
C ARG A 80 -7.58 22.71 -4.61
N THR A 81 -6.73 21.71 -4.43
CA THR A 81 -7.07 20.30 -4.62
C THR A 81 -7.72 19.77 -3.34
N GLY A 82 -8.87 19.12 -3.49
CA GLY A 82 -9.52 18.45 -2.35
C GLY A 82 -9.03 17.01 -2.23
N VAL A 83 -9.20 16.42 -1.05
CA VAL A 83 -8.80 15.03 -0.73
C VAL A 83 -9.34 13.97 -1.71
N LEU A 84 -10.36 14.29 -2.51
CA LEU A 84 -11.03 13.33 -3.41
C LEU A 84 -10.63 13.42 -4.89
N ILE A 85 -9.82 14.38 -5.31
CA ILE A 85 -9.61 14.67 -6.74
C ILE A 85 -9.02 13.46 -7.48
N ASP A 86 -8.04 12.79 -6.91
CA ASP A 86 -7.36 11.66 -7.56
C ASP A 86 -8.03 10.32 -7.28
N TYR A 87 -8.70 10.17 -6.14
CA TYR A 87 -9.36 8.93 -5.74
C TYR A 87 -10.79 8.79 -6.33
N GLY A 88 -11.55 9.89 -6.39
CA GLY A 88 -12.96 9.87 -6.79
C GLY A 88 -13.21 9.52 -8.26
N LYS A 89 -12.37 10.00 -9.17
CA LYS A 89 -12.52 9.71 -10.61
C LYS A 89 -12.33 8.23 -10.92
N LYS A 90 -11.35 7.59 -10.31
CA LYS A 90 -11.07 6.15 -10.54
C LYS A 90 -12.06 5.24 -9.82
N ALA A 91 -12.53 5.60 -8.63
CA ALA A 91 -13.56 4.83 -7.92
C ALA A 91 -14.89 4.83 -8.67
N LEU A 92 -15.32 5.98 -9.23
CA LEU A 92 -16.52 6.06 -10.05
C LEU A 92 -16.38 5.32 -11.38
N GLN A 93 -15.23 5.41 -12.05
CA GLN A 93 -14.95 4.64 -13.26
C GLN A 93 -15.00 3.14 -12.98
N PHE A 94 -14.50 2.68 -11.84
CA PHE A 94 -14.53 1.26 -11.47
C PHE A 94 -15.96 0.76 -11.17
N LEU A 95 -16.81 1.58 -10.55
CA LEU A 95 -18.20 1.23 -10.25
C LEU A 95 -19.11 1.17 -11.49
N PHE A 96 -18.85 2.02 -12.48
CA PHE A 96 -19.76 2.19 -13.63
C PHE A 96 -19.21 1.65 -14.95
N PHE A 97 -17.91 1.44 -15.11
CA PHE A 97 -17.30 1.02 -16.38
C PHE A 97 -16.38 -0.19 -16.18
N ARG A 98 -17.00 -1.36 -16.12
CA ARG A 98 -16.30 -2.63 -16.35
C ARG A 98 -16.10 -2.82 -17.86
N ASN A 99 -15.41 -1.93 -18.54
CA ASN A 99 -15.12 -2.11 -19.95
C ASN A 99 -13.63 -1.89 -20.25
N ASN A 100 -13.06 -2.98 -20.78
CA ASN A 100 -11.73 -3.10 -21.30
C ASN A 100 -11.50 -2.12 -22.42
N ASN A 101 -10.67 -1.12 -22.21
CA ASN A 101 -9.87 -0.54 -23.27
C ASN A 101 -8.55 -0.06 -22.68
N GLU A 102 -7.52 -0.90 -22.84
CA GLU A 102 -6.15 -0.66 -22.39
C GLU A 102 -5.42 0.45 -23.18
N ASN A 103 -6.09 1.17 -24.09
CA ASN A 103 -5.40 2.03 -25.05
C ASN A 103 -5.63 3.55 -24.92
N ASP A 104 -6.33 4.04 -23.91
CA ASP A 104 -6.66 5.46 -23.81
C ASP A 104 -6.36 6.14 -22.47
N VAL A 105 -5.21 5.87 -21.84
CA VAL A 105 -4.75 6.65 -20.69
C VAL A 105 -3.38 7.26 -20.96
N LYS A 106 -3.25 7.95 -22.10
CA LYS A 106 -2.48 9.18 -22.19
C LYS A 106 -3.44 10.35 -22.00
N GLN A 107 -4.08 10.44 -20.85
CA GLN A 107 -4.71 11.66 -20.42
C GLN A 107 -3.73 12.33 -19.46
N GLU A 108 -3.25 13.48 -19.89
CA GLU A 108 -2.57 14.48 -19.10
C GLU A 108 -3.18 14.47 -17.70
N SER A 109 -2.54 13.75 -16.76
CA SER A 109 -2.71 14.03 -15.37
C SER A 109 -2.31 15.49 -15.24
N SER A 110 -3.28 16.35 -14.99
CA SER A 110 -2.95 17.70 -14.56
C SER A 110 -2.12 17.55 -13.31
N TYR A 111 -0.82 17.62 -13.52
CA TYR A 111 0.17 17.74 -12.46
C TYR A 111 -0.18 19.02 -11.70
N THR A 112 -1.01 18.88 -10.69
CA THR A 112 -1.29 19.95 -9.78
C THR A 112 -0.18 19.94 -8.76
N ILE A 113 0.91 20.59 -9.15
CA ILE A 113 1.83 21.30 -8.30
C ILE A 113 2.54 20.44 -7.23
N ILE A 114 3.41 19.60 -7.65
CA ILE A 114 4.77 19.81 -7.19
C ILE A 114 5.21 21.02 -8.02
N ASP A 115 5.26 22.19 -7.40
CA ASP A 115 5.74 23.41 -8.01
C ASP A 115 7.02 23.08 -8.79
N GLU A 116 7.26 23.68 -9.96
CA GLU A 116 8.50 23.45 -10.72
C GLU A 116 9.76 23.64 -9.85
N LYS A 117 9.65 24.47 -8.80
CA LYS A 117 10.63 24.60 -7.72
C LYS A 117 10.94 23.32 -6.94
N HIS A 118 9.99 22.40 -6.79
CA HIS A 118 10.18 21.16 -6.04
C HIS A 118 10.79 20.04 -6.88
N LYS A 119 10.75 20.14 -8.19
CA LYS A 119 11.41 19.18 -9.07
C LYS A 119 12.94 19.35 -9.04
N ASP A 120 13.40 20.60 -9.03
CA ASP A 120 14.82 20.95 -8.84
C ASP A 120 15.35 20.53 -7.45
N TRP A 121 14.47 20.52 -6.46
CA TRP A 121 14.78 20.09 -5.11
C TRP A 121 14.99 18.55 -5.03
N LEU A 122 14.21 17.77 -5.72
CA LEU A 122 14.37 16.31 -5.82
C LEU A 122 15.69 15.93 -6.50
N ASP A 123 16.11 16.64 -7.52
CA ASP A 123 17.35 16.39 -8.26
C ASP A 123 18.63 16.52 -7.41
N GLY A 124 18.55 17.22 -6.27
CA GLY A 124 19.70 17.39 -5.34
C GLY A 124 19.66 16.50 -4.09
N GLN A 125 18.52 15.89 -3.77
CA GLN A 125 18.29 15.21 -2.49
C GLN A 125 17.95 13.72 -2.61
N ILE A 126 17.46 13.29 -3.77
CA ILE A 126 17.11 11.90 -4.01
C ILE A 126 18.09 11.28 -4.98
N ASN A 127 18.68 10.18 -4.55
CA ASN A 127 19.67 9.47 -5.34
C ASN A 127 18.98 8.76 -6.52
N PRO A 128 19.27 9.13 -7.79
CA PRO A 128 18.66 8.51 -8.96
C PRO A 128 19.09 7.04 -9.15
N ASP A 129 20.22 6.64 -8.54
CA ASP A 129 20.75 5.28 -8.62
C ASP A 129 20.29 4.36 -7.49
N ALA A 130 19.37 4.82 -6.63
CA ALA A 130 18.81 4.01 -5.57
C ALA A 130 18.13 2.75 -6.12
N GLY A 131 18.55 1.59 -5.64
CA GLY A 131 17.93 0.31 -6.04
C GLY A 131 16.61 0.04 -5.33
N VAL A 132 16.49 0.56 -4.11
CA VAL A 132 15.32 0.39 -3.24
C VAL A 132 14.91 1.73 -2.66
N ILE A 133 13.60 2.01 -2.65
CA ILE A 133 13.01 3.13 -1.93
C ILE A 133 12.18 2.59 -0.76
N ILE A 134 12.36 3.19 0.41
CA ILE A 134 11.58 2.90 1.61
C ILE A 134 10.87 4.16 2.07
N PRO A 135 9.60 4.36 1.71
CA PRO A 135 8.81 5.46 2.23
C PRO A 135 8.32 5.13 3.64
N LEU A 136 8.48 6.08 4.54
CA LEU A 136 8.00 6.06 5.91
C LEU A 136 6.89 7.09 6.08
N PHE A 137 5.74 6.67 6.59
CA PHE A 137 4.56 7.52 6.77
C PHE A 137 4.32 7.87 8.25
N GLY A 138 5.22 7.45 9.12
CA GLY A 138 5.16 7.74 10.56
C GLY A 138 4.23 6.87 11.37
N ASN A 139 3.72 5.80 10.79
CA ASN A 139 2.87 4.80 11.45
C ASN A 139 3.55 3.43 11.53
N GLU A 140 4.78 3.31 11.08
CA GLU A 140 5.55 2.08 11.08
C GLU A 140 5.85 1.65 12.51
N TYR A 141 5.68 0.37 12.78
CA TYR A 141 5.98 -0.23 14.09
C TYR A 141 7.49 -0.28 14.31
N SER A 142 8.24 -0.65 13.28
CA SER A 142 9.69 -0.85 13.32
C SER A 142 10.32 -0.38 11.99
N PRO A 143 10.66 0.92 11.87
CA PRO A 143 11.30 1.44 10.67
C PRO A 143 12.64 0.76 10.36
N GLU A 144 13.38 0.35 11.40
CA GLU A 144 14.67 -0.32 11.29
C GLU A 144 14.53 -1.67 10.55
N SER A 145 13.52 -2.45 10.91
CA SER A 145 13.25 -3.74 10.27
C SER A 145 12.89 -3.58 8.78
N LEU A 146 12.19 -2.49 8.42
CA LEU A 146 11.93 -2.15 7.02
C LEU A 146 13.21 -1.84 6.25
N VAL A 147 14.14 -1.13 6.89
CA VAL A 147 15.41 -0.76 6.27
C VAL A 147 16.33 -1.98 6.12
N GLU A 148 16.40 -2.83 7.11
CA GLU A 148 17.11 -4.11 7.01
C GLU A 148 16.55 -4.99 5.89
N LEU A 149 15.21 -5.09 5.82
CA LEU A 149 14.54 -5.83 4.76
C LEU A 149 14.80 -5.21 3.38
N GLY A 150 14.71 -3.89 3.26
CA GLY A 150 15.05 -3.17 2.03
C GLY A 150 16.50 -3.39 1.63
N SER A 151 17.43 -3.42 2.59
CA SER A 151 18.84 -3.72 2.36
C SER A 151 19.04 -5.14 1.85
N SER A 152 18.24 -6.11 2.31
CA SER A 152 18.30 -7.50 1.83
C SER A 152 17.79 -7.67 0.39
N LEU A 153 16.85 -6.84 -0.04
CA LEU A 153 16.32 -6.83 -1.41
C LEU A 153 17.18 -6.00 -2.37
N ASN A 154 17.99 -5.08 -1.84
CA ASN A 154 18.77 -4.16 -2.64
C ASN A 154 19.98 -4.86 -3.30
N GLN A 155 19.98 -4.89 -4.62
CA GLN A 155 21.10 -5.39 -5.42
C GLN A 155 22.10 -4.28 -5.82
N LYS A 156 21.71 -3.01 -5.65
CA LYS A 156 22.56 -1.85 -5.89
C LYS A 156 23.24 -1.38 -4.60
N GLU A 157 24.11 -0.39 -4.72
CA GLU A 157 24.87 0.16 -3.58
C GLU A 157 24.01 1.06 -2.69
N TYR A 158 23.14 1.88 -3.31
CA TYR A 158 22.37 2.92 -2.63
C TYR A 158 20.95 2.48 -2.31
N LEU A 159 20.51 2.84 -1.11
CA LEU A 159 19.14 2.65 -0.64
C LEU A 159 18.60 3.99 -0.16
N GLN A 160 17.44 4.40 -0.68
CA GLN A 160 16.81 5.65 -0.36
C GLN A 160 15.69 5.47 0.65
N ILE A 161 15.77 6.18 1.77
CA ILE A 161 14.72 6.23 2.78
C ILE A 161 14.09 7.62 2.72
N VAL A 162 12.77 7.66 2.67
CA VAL A 162 12.02 8.91 2.55
C VAL A 162 10.95 8.98 3.64
N ASP A 163 11.12 9.88 4.61
CA ASP A 163 10.07 10.17 5.61
C ASP A 163 9.07 11.16 5.00
N ILE A 164 7.88 10.68 4.69
CA ILE A 164 6.84 11.46 4.01
C ILE A 164 5.82 11.95 5.02
N LYS A 165 5.69 13.28 5.14
CA LYS A 165 4.72 13.94 5.97
C LYS A 165 3.66 14.62 5.12
N GLU A 166 2.44 14.09 5.15
CA GLU A 166 1.30 14.72 4.50
C GLU A 166 0.72 15.83 5.36
N VAL A 167 0.49 16.99 4.76
CA VAL A 167 -0.12 18.16 5.40
C VAL A 167 -1.31 18.67 4.57
N PRO A 168 -2.30 19.35 5.22
CA PRO A 168 -3.43 19.93 4.49
C PRO A 168 -2.97 20.98 3.47
N ASP A 169 -3.70 21.10 2.35
CA ASP A 169 -3.43 22.07 1.25
C ASP A 169 -3.30 23.52 1.72
N GLN A 170 -3.85 23.84 2.89
CA GLN A 170 -3.81 25.20 3.46
C GLN A 170 -2.51 25.49 4.21
N THR A 171 -1.65 24.49 4.38
CA THR A 171 -0.38 24.62 5.10
C THR A 171 0.73 24.96 4.11
N PHE A 172 1.51 26.01 4.40
CA PHE A 172 2.70 26.29 3.60
C PHE A 172 3.76 25.23 3.89
N LEU A 173 4.23 24.56 2.84
CA LEU A 173 5.22 23.47 2.98
C LEU A 173 6.51 23.93 3.66
N ASP A 174 6.98 25.12 3.32
CA ASP A 174 8.20 25.73 3.90
C ASP A 174 8.12 25.95 5.42
N ALA A 175 6.91 26.17 5.94
CA ALA A 175 6.70 26.38 7.38
C ALA A 175 6.81 25.08 8.22
N VAL A 176 6.77 23.93 7.56
CA VAL A 176 6.73 22.60 8.22
C VAL A 176 8.05 21.85 8.08
N LEU A 177 8.98 22.35 7.27
CA LEU A 177 10.34 21.81 7.09
C LEU A 177 11.22 22.04 8.34
N VAL A 178 10.74 21.59 9.51
CA VAL A 178 11.51 21.65 10.76
C VAL A 178 11.91 20.24 11.14
N GLU A 179 13.21 20.04 11.34
CA GLU A 179 13.76 18.78 11.81
C GLU A 179 13.23 18.44 13.21
N THR A 180 12.27 17.53 13.26
CA THR A 180 11.65 17.13 14.53
C THR A 180 12.56 16.20 15.34
N PRO A 181 12.39 16.10 16.68
CA PRO A 181 13.13 15.13 17.49
C PRO A 181 12.99 13.68 17.01
N ARG A 182 11.83 13.35 16.41
CA ARG A 182 11.59 12.04 15.79
C ARG A 182 12.51 11.79 14.60
N ILE A 183 12.63 12.75 13.68
CA ILE A 183 13.51 12.65 12.51
C ILE A 183 14.97 12.49 12.95
N LYS A 184 15.42 13.25 13.98
CA LYS A 184 16.77 13.10 14.54
C LYS A 184 17.00 11.71 15.12
N SER A 185 16.02 11.18 15.87
CA SER A 185 16.11 9.82 16.41
C SER A 185 16.18 8.78 15.31
N LEU A 186 15.34 8.92 14.28
CA LEU A 186 15.30 8.01 13.14
C LEU A 186 16.64 8.03 12.36
N LYS A 187 17.17 9.20 12.04
CA LYS A 187 18.49 9.33 11.40
C LYS A 187 19.59 8.62 12.20
N ARG A 188 19.58 8.77 13.54
CA ARG A 188 20.53 8.07 14.40
C ARG A 188 20.36 6.54 14.36
N GLN A 189 19.12 6.05 14.38
CA GLN A 189 18.86 4.61 14.28
C GLN A 189 19.34 4.06 12.93
N LEU A 190 19.06 4.78 11.86
CA LEU A 190 19.47 4.39 10.51
C LEU A 190 21.00 4.40 10.32
N SER A 191 21.71 5.33 10.94
CA SER A 191 23.18 5.32 10.90
C SER A 191 23.77 4.06 11.55
N ILE A 192 23.13 3.54 12.59
CA ILE A 192 23.55 2.27 13.21
C ILE A 192 23.34 1.09 12.25
N VAL A 193 22.19 1.05 11.55
CA VAL A 193 21.91 0.01 10.54
C VAL A 193 22.89 0.09 9.38
N GLN A 194 23.25 1.30 8.95
CA GLN A 194 24.26 1.55 7.93
C GLN A 194 25.62 0.96 8.31
N ASP A 195 26.07 1.24 9.55
CA ASP A 195 27.34 0.75 10.06
C ASP A 195 27.39 -0.78 10.18
N ILE A 196 26.28 -1.40 10.62
CA ILE A 196 26.19 -2.86 10.79
C ILE A 196 26.25 -3.59 9.45
N HIS A 197 25.54 -3.09 8.43
CA HIS A 197 25.38 -3.78 7.15
C HIS A 197 26.31 -3.26 6.05
N ASN A 198 27.15 -2.25 6.35
CA ASN A 198 28.06 -1.62 5.40
C ASN A 198 27.36 -1.22 4.08
N ARG A 199 26.18 -0.60 4.19
CA ARG A 199 25.35 -0.13 3.07
C ARG A 199 25.26 1.37 3.07
N GLN A 200 25.17 2.00 1.90
CA GLN A 200 24.95 3.43 1.79
C GLN A 200 23.45 3.73 1.86
N LEU A 201 23.05 4.38 2.96
CA LEU A 201 21.67 4.77 3.25
C LEU A 201 21.52 6.28 3.08
N ASP A 202 20.71 6.71 2.12
CA ASP A 202 20.34 8.11 1.94
C ASP A 202 18.98 8.35 2.60
N PHE A 203 18.89 9.33 3.49
CA PHE A 203 17.68 9.66 4.22
C PHE A 203 17.23 11.09 3.94
N GLU A 204 16.00 11.21 3.44
CA GLU A 204 15.37 12.51 3.22
C GLU A 204 13.98 12.59 3.87
N SER A 205 13.60 13.81 4.25
CA SER A 205 12.28 14.10 4.83
C SER A 205 11.52 15.03 3.88
N ILE A 206 10.40 14.55 3.38
CA ILE A 206 9.56 15.26 2.41
C ILE A 206 8.25 15.67 3.09
N VAL A 207 7.85 16.93 2.90
CA VAL A 207 6.51 17.42 3.26
C VAL A 207 5.70 17.59 1.99
N THR A 208 4.51 17.02 1.95
CA THR A 208 3.68 17.04 0.76
C THR A 208 2.21 17.25 1.09
N HIS A 209 1.46 17.75 0.11
CA HIS A 209 0.00 17.79 0.15
C HIS A 209 -0.63 16.50 -0.38
N ASN A 210 0.09 15.73 -1.21
CA ASN A 210 -0.41 14.50 -1.83
C ASN A 210 0.67 13.41 -1.85
N VAL A 211 0.47 12.39 -1.02
CA VAL A 211 1.38 11.24 -0.91
C VAL A 211 1.50 10.46 -2.22
N SER A 212 0.39 10.29 -2.93
CA SER A 212 0.36 9.46 -4.15
C SER A 212 1.19 10.07 -5.27
N ASP A 213 1.05 11.38 -5.49
CA ASP A 213 1.82 12.10 -6.50
C ASP A 213 3.31 12.12 -6.13
N THR A 214 3.62 12.36 -4.86
CA THR A 214 5.00 12.31 -4.36
C THR A 214 5.63 10.94 -4.61
N MET A 215 4.91 9.86 -4.32
CA MET A 215 5.40 8.50 -4.54
C MET A 215 5.62 8.20 -6.03
N GLN A 216 4.77 8.71 -6.91
CA GLN A 216 4.95 8.56 -8.35
C GLN A 216 6.22 9.28 -8.81
N VAL A 217 6.39 10.54 -8.41
CA VAL A 217 7.56 11.33 -8.75
C VAL A 217 8.86 10.69 -8.23
N LEU A 218 8.85 10.20 -6.99
CA LEU A 218 9.99 9.48 -6.40
C LEU A 218 10.36 8.23 -7.20
N SER A 219 9.37 7.43 -7.58
CA SER A 219 9.60 6.21 -8.36
C SER A 219 10.09 6.50 -9.77
N ASP A 220 9.54 7.53 -10.42
CA ASP A 220 9.93 7.92 -11.78
C ASP A 220 11.35 8.51 -11.81
N HIS A 221 11.74 9.25 -10.75
CA HIS A 221 13.06 9.87 -10.62
C HIS A 221 14.16 8.84 -10.37
N SER A 222 14.00 7.96 -9.40
CA SER A 222 15.04 7.01 -8.97
C SER A 222 15.12 5.75 -9.82
N LYS A 223 14.10 5.43 -10.62
CA LYS A 223 13.98 4.14 -11.36
C LYS A 223 14.31 2.95 -10.46
N SER A 224 13.81 3.00 -9.23
CA SER A 224 14.07 1.98 -8.22
C SER A 224 13.47 0.63 -8.65
N GLU A 225 14.20 -0.43 -8.37
CA GLU A 225 13.73 -1.79 -8.64
C GLU A 225 12.66 -2.21 -7.64
N TRP A 226 12.83 -1.84 -6.38
CA TRP A 226 11.93 -2.20 -5.27
C TRP A 226 11.40 -0.99 -4.51
N LEU A 227 10.12 -1.07 -4.18
CA LEU A 227 9.46 -0.20 -3.21
C LEU A 227 9.04 -1.03 -2.00
N VAL A 228 9.62 -0.73 -0.83
CA VAL A 228 9.38 -1.47 0.41
C VAL A 228 8.46 -0.67 1.32
N LEU A 229 7.31 -1.23 1.67
CA LEU A 229 6.26 -0.54 2.40
C LEU A 229 5.89 -1.33 3.66
N SER A 230 5.67 -0.62 4.76
CA SER A 230 5.02 -1.19 5.94
C SER A 230 3.54 -1.44 5.68
N TRP A 231 3.05 -2.56 6.21
CA TRP A 231 1.68 -2.99 6.01
C TRP A 231 1.16 -3.72 7.26
N ASP A 232 -0.08 -3.49 7.63
CA ASP A 232 -0.70 -4.10 8.83
C ASP A 232 -1.51 -5.39 8.52
N GLY A 233 -1.37 -5.93 7.32
CA GLY A 233 -2.13 -7.11 6.88
C GLY A 233 -3.55 -6.79 6.43
N LYS A 234 -3.94 -5.52 6.48
CA LYS A 234 -5.23 -5.02 6.02
C LYS A 234 -4.99 -4.09 4.85
N ILE A 235 -5.65 -4.33 3.77
CA ILE A 235 -5.66 -3.40 2.66
C ILE A 235 -6.92 -2.59 2.82
N SER A 236 -6.79 -1.43 3.44
CA SER A 236 -7.83 -0.43 3.68
C SER A 236 -9.21 -0.95 4.14
N ASN A 237 -9.72 -0.38 5.18
CA ASN A 237 -11.13 -0.52 5.58
C ASN A 237 -12.06 0.42 4.78
N GLY A 238 -11.63 0.94 3.62
CA GLY A 238 -12.39 1.85 2.80
C GLY A 238 -13.43 1.12 1.96
N PHE A 239 -14.70 1.25 2.35
CA PHE A 239 -15.82 0.66 1.60
C PHE A 239 -16.05 1.36 0.24
N LEU A 240 -15.64 2.60 0.05
CA LEU A 240 -15.98 3.42 -1.13
C LEU A 240 -14.81 4.13 -1.79
N ILE A 241 -13.63 4.21 -1.17
CA ILE A 241 -12.55 5.08 -1.64
C ILE A 241 -11.21 4.33 -1.53
N ASN A 242 -10.40 4.38 -2.60
CA ASN A 242 -9.08 3.75 -2.64
C ASN A 242 -8.13 4.37 -1.61
N ASN A 243 -7.50 3.52 -0.81
CA ASN A 243 -6.38 3.85 0.06
C ASN A 243 -5.15 4.26 -0.78
N PRO A 244 -4.32 5.22 -0.32
CA PRO A 244 -3.05 5.58 -0.96
C PRO A 244 -2.20 4.36 -1.34
N LEU A 245 -2.09 3.37 -0.45
CA LEU A 245 -1.35 2.14 -0.70
C LEU A 245 -1.87 1.36 -1.93
N GLY A 246 -3.17 1.22 -2.08
CA GLY A 246 -3.78 0.55 -3.23
C GLY A 246 -3.53 1.30 -4.53
N TRP A 247 -3.57 2.63 -4.51
CA TRP A 247 -3.25 3.47 -5.64
C TRP A 247 -1.76 3.35 -6.03
N ILE A 248 -0.86 3.44 -5.05
CA ILE A 248 0.60 3.29 -5.22
C ILE A 248 0.90 1.95 -5.91
N ILE A 249 0.39 0.84 -5.37
CA ILE A 249 0.59 -0.50 -5.93
C ILE A 249 0.07 -0.61 -7.37
N SER A 250 -1.03 0.07 -7.69
CA SER A 250 -1.66 -0.01 -9.01
C SER A 250 -0.97 0.85 -10.07
N ASN A 251 -0.37 1.97 -9.69
CA ASN A 251 0.10 2.99 -10.63
C ASN A 251 1.63 3.06 -10.75
N ILE A 252 2.37 2.72 -9.70
CA ILE A 252 3.84 2.76 -9.72
C ILE A 252 4.40 1.52 -10.42
N ASN A 253 5.39 1.70 -11.29
CA ASN A 253 5.98 0.62 -12.09
C ASN A 253 7.28 0.06 -11.49
N SER A 254 7.27 -0.25 -10.20
CA SER A 254 8.35 -0.94 -9.47
C SER A 254 7.86 -2.24 -8.89
N ASN A 255 8.77 -3.14 -8.51
CA ASN A 255 8.40 -4.27 -7.67
C ASN A 255 8.01 -3.79 -6.27
N PHE A 256 7.08 -4.46 -5.60
CA PHE A 256 6.63 -4.10 -4.27
C PHE A 256 6.95 -5.19 -3.26
N ALA A 257 7.42 -4.76 -2.10
CA ALA A 257 7.57 -5.57 -0.92
C ALA A 257 6.73 -4.98 0.21
N LEU A 258 5.63 -5.64 0.55
CA LEU A 258 4.75 -5.24 1.66
C LEU A 258 5.12 -6.05 2.88
N PHE A 259 5.63 -5.39 3.90
CA PHE A 259 6.10 -6.02 5.12
C PHE A 259 5.13 -5.78 6.28
N LYS A 260 4.66 -6.89 6.86
CA LYS A 260 3.92 -6.90 8.13
C LYS A 260 4.83 -7.42 9.22
N ASP A 261 5.20 -6.52 10.12
CA ASP A 261 6.01 -6.87 11.29
C ASP A 261 5.12 -7.44 12.40
N ASN A 262 5.40 -8.68 12.83
CA ASN A 262 4.79 -9.33 13.98
C ASN A 262 5.76 -9.40 15.18
N GLY A 263 6.84 -8.58 15.19
CA GLY A 263 7.80 -8.48 16.29
C GLY A 263 8.95 -9.48 16.24
N VAL A 264 9.14 -10.17 15.14
CA VAL A 264 10.30 -11.06 14.94
C VAL A 264 11.56 -10.22 14.72
N ARG A 265 12.57 -10.42 15.57
CA ARG A 265 13.83 -9.63 15.52
C ARG A 265 14.94 -10.33 14.75
N TYR A 266 14.93 -11.64 14.68
CA TYR A 266 15.95 -12.43 14.01
C TYR A 266 15.30 -13.35 13.00
N ILE A 267 15.71 -13.25 11.75
CA ILE A 267 15.22 -14.09 10.67
C ILE A 267 16.25 -15.20 10.44
N ARG A 268 15.90 -16.44 10.77
CA ARG A 268 16.73 -17.65 10.58
C ARG A 268 16.05 -18.70 9.73
N GLU A 269 14.75 -18.88 9.90
CA GLU A 269 13.96 -19.84 9.16
C GLU A 269 12.84 -19.09 8.39
N VAL A 270 12.89 -19.17 7.08
CA VAL A 270 11.97 -18.48 6.18
C VAL A 270 11.10 -19.52 5.47
N VAL A 271 9.80 -19.26 5.36
CA VAL A 271 8.92 -20.07 4.53
C VAL A 271 8.42 -19.28 3.33
N LEU A 272 8.68 -19.78 2.12
CA LEU A 272 8.15 -19.25 0.86
C LEU A 272 6.95 -20.10 0.46
N ALA A 273 5.74 -19.60 0.68
CA ALA A 273 4.50 -20.28 0.30
C ALA A 273 4.03 -19.80 -1.08
N VAL A 274 4.08 -20.70 -2.04
CA VAL A 274 3.75 -20.41 -3.45
C VAL A 274 2.88 -21.54 -4.02
N ARG A 275 1.94 -21.17 -4.89
CA ARG A 275 1.16 -22.17 -5.63
C ARG A 275 2.07 -22.91 -6.61
N PRO A 276 1.92 -24.23 -6.77
CA PRO A 276 2.57 -24.96 -7.84
C PRO A 276 2.27 -24.30 -9.20
N ASN A 277 3.24 -24.29 -10.10
CA ASN A 277 3.11 -23.71 -11.45
C ASN A 277 2.86 -22.19 -11.49
N SER A 278 3.20 -21.44 -10.45
CA SER A 278 3.19 -19.98 -10.51
C SER A 278 4.25 -19.50 -11.51
N LYS A 279 3.88 -18.56 -12.39
CA LYS A 279 4.81 -17.99 -13.40
C LYS A 279 6.04 -17.34 -12.76
N ASP A 280 5.87 -16.73 -11.58
CA ASP A 280 6.90 -15.96 -10.89
C ASP A 280 7.71 -16.78 -9.88
N ILE A 281 7.48 -18.10 -9.79
CA ILE A 281 8.10 -18.95 -8.78
C ILE A 281 9.63 -18.84 -8.77
N LYS A 282 10.25 -18.81 -9.96
CA LYS A 282 11.70 -18.70 -10.09
C LYS A 282 12.22 -17.36 -9.54
N LYS A 283 11.58 -16.26 -9.91
CA LYS A 283 11.97 -14.92 -9.43
C LYS A 283 11.75 -14.81 -7.92
N LEU A 284 10.68 -15.40 -7.38
CA LEU A 284 10.41 -15.44 -5.94
C LEU A 284 11.46 -16.26 -5.19
N ILE A 285 11.89 -17.40 -5.71
CA ILE A 285 12.95 -18.20 -5.13
C ILE A 285 14.28 -17.43 -5.16
N ASP A 286 14.65 -16.82 -6.29
CA ASP A 286 15.86 -16.00 -6.40
C ASP A 286 15.87 -14.85 -5.38
N THR A 287 14.75 -14.11 -5.26
CA THR A 287 14.60 -13.01 -4.29
C THR A 287 14.67 -13.53 -2.84
N THR A 288 13.99 -14.64 -2.55
CA THR A 288 14.02 -15.26 -1.22
C THR A 288 15.42 -15.74 -0.87
N SER A 289 16.15 -16.33 -1.81
CA SER A 289 17.53 -16.77 -1.60
C SER A 289 18.47 -15.60 -1.30
N ASN A 290 18.34 -14.47 -2.01
CA ASN A 290 19.11 -13.26 -1.75
C ASN A 290 18.84 -12.72 -0.33
N LEU A 291 17.58 -12.70 0.08
CA LEU A 291 17.17 -12.33 1.42
C LEU A 291 17.77 -13.27 2.47
N CYS A 292 17.68 -14.58 2.25
CA CYS A 292 18.23 -15.58 3.17
C CYS A 292 19.76 -15.49 3.29
N ASN A 293 20.47 -15.22 2.20
CA ASN A 293 21.90 -14.98 2.22
C ASN A 293 22.27 -13.74 3.06
N PHE A 294 21.48 -12.66 2.97
CA PHE A 294 21.69 -11.45 3.76
C PHE A 294 21.55 -11.71 5.27
N TYR A 295 20.53 -12.46 5.66
CA TYR A 295 20.25 -12.79 7.07
C TYR A 295 21.01 -14.04 7.57
N SER A 296 21.76 -14.76 6.72
CA SER A 296 22.33 -16.07 7.01
C SER A 296 21.26 -17.07 7.45
N ALA A 297 20.12 -17.07 6.77
CA ALA A 297 18.92 -17.84 7.05
C ALA A 297 18.75 -18.99 6.06
N ASN A 298 17.94 -19.98 6.44
CA ASN A 298 17.46 -21.03 5.54
C ASN A 298 16.05 -20.70 5.04
N PHE A 299 15.64 -21.28 3.92
CA PHE A 299 14.24 -21.17 3.49
C PHE A 299 13.63 -22.51 3.13
N THR A 300 12.33 -22.60 3.33
CA THR A 300 11.51 -23.74 2.92
C THR A 300 10.54 -23.31 1.84
N LEU A 301 10.63 -23.91 0.66
CA LEU A 301 9.61 -23.77 -0.38
C LEU A 301 8.41 -24.64 0.00
N LEU A 302 7.31 -24.02 0.35
CA LEU A 302 6.07 -24.68 0.77
C LEU A 302 5.05 -24.70 -0.37
N HIS A 303 4.63 -25.88 -0.75
CA HIS A 303 3.46 -26.09 -1.62
C HIS A 303 2.33 -26.73 -0.83
N VAL A 304 1.15 -26.12 -0.88
CA VAL A 304 -0.09 -26.71 -0.36
C VAL A 304 -0.92 -27.20 -1.52
N ILE A 305 -1.23 -28.48 -1.52
CA ILE A 305 -1.93 -29.20 -2.57
C ILE A 305 -3.26 -29.72 -2.02
N SER A 306 -4.33 -29.79 -2.85
CA SER A 306 -5.60 -30.41 -2.44
C SER A 306 -5.44 -31.91 -2.20
N ASN A 307 -6.17 -32.46 -1.24
CA ASN A 307 -6.19 -33.90 -0.92
C ASN A 307 -6.60 -34.76 -2.11
N ASP A 308 -7.40 -34.21 -3.04
CA ASP A 308 -7.89 -34.89 -4.24
C ASP A 308 -6.86 -34.93 -5.39
N SER A 309 -5.66 -34.35 -5.19
CA SER A 309 -4.65 -34.30 -6.24
C SER A 309 -4.12 -35.69 -6.60
N SER A 310 -3.97 -35.96 -7.90
CA SER A 310 -3.45 -37.25 -8.35
C SER A 310 -1.97 -37.44 -7.96
N LYS A 311 -1.58 -38.68 -7.68
CA LYS A 311 -0.17 -39.00 -7.36
C LYS A 311 0.80 -38.58 -8.47
N GLU A 312 0.36 -38.61 -9.73
CA GLU A 312 1.17 -38.18 -10.88
C GLU A 312 1.42 -36.68 -10.85
N SER A 313 0.39 -35.86 -10.56
CA SER A 313 0.53 -34.41 -10.45
C SER A 313 1.45 -34.02 -9.28
N THR A 314 1.35 -34.69 -8.15
CA THR A 314 2.22 -34.45 -6.99
C THR A 314 3.68 -34.79 -7.29
N ASN A 315 3.94 -35.93 -7.94
CA ASN A 315 5.29 -36.33 -8.33
C ASN A 315 5.92 -35.34 -9.32
N LEU A 316 5.12 -34.80 -10.23
CA LEU A 316 5.58 -33.79 -11.19
C LEU A 316 5.94 -32.47 -10.48
N ILE A 317 5.07 -31.98 -9.57
CA ILE A 317 5.34 -30.81 -8.74
C ILE A 317 6.61 -31.00 -7.90
N GLN A 318 6.77 -32.14 -7.27
CA GLN A 318 7.96 -32.47 -6.48
C GLN A 318 9.21 -32.43 -7.33
N LYS A 319 9.20 -33.04 -8.52
CA LYS A 319 10.34 -33.09 -9.45
C LYS A 319 10.71 -31.69 -9.95
N GLU A 320 9.73 -30.89 -10.38
CA GLU A 320 9.95 -29.53 -10.86
C GLU A 320 10.50 -28.63 -9.74
N SER A 321 9.91 -28.70 -8.55
CA SER A 321 10.33 -27.89 -7.41
C SER A 321 11.74 -28.27 -6.92
N THR A 322 12.07 -29.57 -6.93
CA THR A 322 13.42 -30.03 -6.61
C THR A 322 14.45 -29.53 -7.62
N LEU A 323 14.09 -29.52 -8.90
CA LEU A 323 14.96 -28.97 -9.95
C LEU A 323 15.21 -27.47 -9.77
N LEU A 324 14.15 -26.70 -9.41
CA LEU A 324 14.28 -25.28 -9.13
C LEU A 324 15.16 -25.01 -7.91
N LEU A 325 15.11 -25.85 -6.89
CA LEU A 325 15.92 -25.73 -5.68
C LEU A 325 17.34 -26.29 -5.84
N GLU A 326 17.66 -26.91 -6.96
CA GLU A 326 18.99 -27.53 -7.17
C GLU A 326 20.14 -26.53 -7.01
N LYS A 327 19.95 -25.30 -7.43
CA LYS A 327 20.90 -24.18 -7.29
C LYS A 327 21.06 -23.71 -5.82
N TYR A 328 20.11 -24.03 -4.94
CA TYR A 328 20.02 -23.52 -3.56
C TYR A 328 20.02 -24.64 -2.50
N LYS A 329 20.65 -25.78 -2.79
CA LYS A 329 20.64 -26.98 -1.94
C LYS A 329 21.12 -26.74 -0.51
N ASP A 330 22.03 -25.76 -0.33
CA ASP A 330 22.64 -25.48 0.96
C ASP A 330 21.68 -24.76 1.93
N ILE A 331 20.75 -23.96 1.40
CA ILE A 331 19.85 -23.08 2.17
C ILE A 331 18.36 -23.35 1.93
N GLY A 332 18.02 -24.07 0.85
CA GLY A 332 16.65 -24.28 0.39
C GLY A 332 16.15 -25.70 0.62
N ARG A 333 14.98 -25.86 1.21
CA ARG A 333 14.29 -27.14 1.44
C ARG A 333 12.92 -27.13 0.76
N LEU A 334 12.43 -28.30 0.34
CA LEU A 334 11.08 -28.47 -0.20
C LEU A 334 10.18 -29.11 0.85
N ARG A 335 8.99 -28.52 1.07
CA ARG A 335 7.93 -29.06 1.89
C ARG A 335 6.63 -29.06 1.08
N ILE A 336 5.98 -30.22 0.99
CA ILE A 336 4.70 -30.39 0.31
C ILE A 336 3.69 -30.87 1.35
N GLU A 337 2.60 -30.11 1.49
CA GLU A 337 1.54 -30.39 2.45
C GLU A 337 0.19 -30.51 1.73
N TYR A 338 -0.73 -31.26 2.32
CA TYR A 338 -2.05 -31.53 1.77
C TYR A 338 -3.11 -30.88 2.65
N SER A 339 -3.96 -30.02 2.06
CA SER A 339 -5.07 -29.42 2.77
C SER A 339 -6.12 -28.85 1.83
N GLU A 340 -7.39 -28.94 2.24
CA GLU A 340 -8.50 -28.23 1.61
C GLU A 340 -8.58 -26.75 2.03
N SER A 341 -7.96 -26.39 3.16
CA SER A 341 -7.90 -25.02 3.69
C SER A 341 -6.45 -24.51 3.72
N PRO A 342 -5.87 -24.10 2.56
CA PRO A 342 -4.47 -23.65 2.51
C PRO A 342 -4.15 -22.48 3.44
N THR A 343 -5.13 -21.60 3.70
CA THR A 343 -4.94 -20.44 4.59
C THR A 343 -4.77 -20.84 6.05
N GLU A 344 -5.49 -21.84 6.51
CA GLU A 344 -5.40 -22.33 7.88
C GLU A 344 -4.10 -23.10 8.09
N LEU A 345 -3.79 -24.01 7.17
CA LEU A 345 -2.57 -24.80 7.23
C LEU A 345 -1.31 -23.93 7.19
N VAL A 346 -1.24 -22.95 6.26
CA VAL A 346 -0.09 -22.03 6.21
C VAL A 346 0.02 -21.24 7.50
N SER A 347 -1.09 -20.77 8.07
CA SER A 347 -1.09 -20.04 9.34
C SER A 347 -0.52 -20.90 10.50
N GLU A 348 -0.87 -22.18 10.56
CA GLU A 348 -0.36 -23.10 11.55
C GLU A 348 1.15 -23.34 11.38
N ILE A 349 1.57 -23.58 10.15
CA ILE A 349 2.99 -23.82 9.81
C ILE A 349 3.85 -22.58 10.11
N THR A 350 3.31 -21.36 10.01
CA THR A 350 4.08 -20.13 10.30
C THR A 350 4.60 -20.04 11.74
N SER A 351 4.10 -20.84 12.67
CA SER A 351 4.64 -20.95 14.04
C SER A 351 6.05 -21.56 14.10
N GLU A 352 6.47 -22.27 13.06
CA GLU A 352 7.79 -22.90 12.94
C GLU A 352 8.84 -21.97 12.28
N TYR A 353 8.41 -20.79 11.80
CA TYR A 353 9.23 -19.89 10.99
C TYR A 353 9.24 -18.46 11.52
N ASP A 354 10.24 -17.69 11.10
CA ASP A 354 10.40 -16.28 11.47
C ASP A 354 9.77 -15.35 10.46
N LEU A 355 9.79 -15.74 9.17
CA LEU A 355 9.27 -14.94 8.07
C LEU A 355 8.49 -15.79 7.06
N LEU A 356 7.25 -15.39 6.78
CA LEU A 356 6.46 -15.93 5.68
C LEU A 356 6.59 -15.02 4.46
N ILE A 357 7.08 -15.57 3.36
CA ILE A 357 7.10 -14.89 2.06
C ILE A 357 5.97 -15.41 1.18
N LEU A 358 5.23 -14.47 0.59
CA LEU A 358 4.10 -14.76 -0.28
C LEU A 358 4.25 -13.99 -1.60
N GLY A 359 4.03 -14.65 -2.72
CA GLY A 359 3.82 -13.98 -4.00
C GLY A 359 2.43 -13.32 -4.06
N THR A 360 2.30 -12.24 -4.80
CA THR A 360 1.00 -11.60 -5.02
C THR A 360 0.26 -12.31 -6.13
N PRO A 361 -1.02 -12.67 -5.94
CA PRO A 361 -1.84 -13.23 -7.00
C PRO A 361 -2.06 -12.20 -8.12
N LYS A 362 -2.43 -12.68 -9.33
CA LYS A 362 -2.65 -11.83 -10.50
C LYS A 362 -3.54 -10.61 -10.20
N LYS A 363 -3.33 -9.51 -10.93
CA LYS A 363 -3.99 -8.19 -10.76
C LYS A 363 -5.51 -8.27 -10.47
N GLU A 364 -6.25 -9.13 -11.16
CA GLU A 364 -7.70 -9.27 -10.97
C GLU A 364 -8.08 -9.87 -9.61
N THR A 365 -7.31 -10.84 -9.14
CA THR A 365 -7.52 -11.47 -7.82
C THR A 365 -7.06 -10.54 -6.68
N TRP A 366 -6.04 -9.73 -6.93
CA TRP A 366 -5.54 -8.72 -5.99
C TRP A 366 -6.58 -7.61 -5.78
N ILE A 367 -7.18 -7.13 -6.87
CA ILE A 367 -8.28 -6.15 -6.83
C ILE A 367 -9.50 -6.75 -6.10
N SER A 368 -9.84 -8.02 -6.34
CA SER A 368 -10.95 -8.67 -5.61
C SER A 368 -10.64 -8.92 -4.13
N MET A 369 -9.38 -9.14 -3.76
CA MET A 369 -8.93 -9.16 -2.37
C MET A 369 -9.01 -7.76 -1.72
N LEU A 370 -8.67 -6.71 -2.47
CA LEU A 370 -8.79 -5.32 -2.04
C LEU A 370 -10.25 -4.93 -1.75
N PHE A 371 -11.18 -5.38 -2.58
CA PHE A 371 -12.61 -5.01 -2.49
C PHE A 371 -13.48 -6.09 -1.82
N GLY A 372 -13.00 -7.35 -1.73
CA GLY A 372 -13.83 -8.46 -1.26
C GLY A 372 -13.97 -8.57 0.26
N ALA A 373 -12.90 -8.65 1.00
CA ALA A 373 -12.93 -8.84 2.45
C ALA A 373 -12.01 -7.90 3.23
N GLY A 374 -11.25 -7.05 2.57
CA GLY A 374 -10.35 -6.04 3.16
C GLY A 374 -9.22 -6.60 4.04
N LYS A 375 -9.03 -7.93 4.09
CA LYS A 375 -8.01 -8.59 4.90
C LYS A 375 -7.33 -9.70 4.13
N ASP A 376 -6.01 -9.68 4.11
CA ASP A 376 -5.23 -10.83 3.67
C ASP A 376 -5.23 -11.89 4.76
N LYS A 377 -5.96 -12.98 4.56
CA LYS A 377 -6.09 -14.04 5.57
C LYS A 377 -4.75 -14.68 5.94
N PHE A 378 -3.84 -14.84 4.98
CA PHE A 378 -2.49 -15.34 5.26
C PHE A 378 -1.72 -14.39 6.17
N ALA A 379 -1.72 -13.09 5.85
CA ALA A 379 -1.00 -12.11 6.63
C ALA A 379 -1.62 -11.86 8.01
N VAL A 380 -2.95 -11.88 8.12
CA VAL A 380 -3.64 -11.60 9.40
C VAL A 380 -3.47 -12.75 10.38
N ASN A 381 -3.53 -14.00 9.90
CA ASN A 381 -3.52 -15.19 10.75
C ASN A 381 -2.12 -15.76 11.00
N SER A 382 -1.08 -15.27 10.31
CA SER A 382 0.29 -15.74 10.50
C SER A 382 0.85 -15.42 11.87
N ALA A 383 1.55 -16.37 12.47
CA ALA A 383 2.25 -16.20 13.74
C ALA A 383 3.55 -15.41 13.59
N CYS A 384 4.26 -15.58 12.46
CA CYS A 384 5.51 -14.87 12.15
C CYS A 384 5.27 -13.58 11.35
N SER A 385 6.33 -12.81 11.12
CA SER A 385 6.29 -11.65 10.20
C SER A 385 6.00 -12.08 8.77
N VAL A 386 5.36 -11.21 7.98
CA VAL A 386 4.92 -11.54 6.62
C VAL A 386 5.46 -10.55 5.61
N LEU A 387 6.07 -11.07 4.56
CA LEU A 387 6.55 -10.32 3.41
C LEU A 387 5.77 -10.73 2.16
N ARG A 388 5.02 -9.81 1.62
CA ARG A 388 4.34 -10.02 0.34
C ARG A 388 5.10 -9.35 -0.79
N LEU A 389 5.54 -10.16 -1.74
CA LEU A 389 6.29 -9.71 -2.92
C LEU A 389 5.37 -9.63 -4.14
N THR A 390 5.40 -8.49 -4.80
CA THR A 390 4.76 -8.27 -6.10
C THR A 390 5.86 -7.97 -7.11
N ILE A 391 6.07 -8.88 -8.04
CA ILE A 391 7.05 -8.72 -9.11
C ILE A 391 6.30 -8.24 -10.34
N LYS A 392 6.67 -7.09 -10.87
CA LYS A 392 6.11 -6.55 -12.12
C LYS A 392 6.88 -7.09 -13.31
N GLU A 393 6.14 -7.39 -14.39
CA GLU A 393 6.68 -7.87 -15.67
C GLU A 393 7.35 -6.76 -16.47
#